data_027abc3065d96b11d86bb41c14e8cf1f
#
_entry.id   027abc3065d96b11d86bb41c14e8cf1f
#
_cell.length_a   1.000
_cell.length_b   1.000
_cell.length_c   1.000
_cell.angle_alpha   90.00
_cell.angle_beta   90.00
_cell.angle_gamma   90.00
#
_symmetry.space_group_name_H-M   'P 1'
#
loop_
_entity.id
_entity.type
_entity.pdbx_description
1 polymer ?
#
loop_
_entity_poly.entity_id
_entity_poly.type
_entity_poly.pdbx_seq_one_letter_code
_entity_poly.pdbx_strand_id
1 'polypeptide(L)'
;MYYVALDFETANSYPGGACSVALARFDEEGTLLETYYSLIRPKHPYFDPGMTAVHKLSSDECLAAPEFDKIWEHMRSFIGRDILVAHNAVFDMGVMKAAFEAYDLEAREMSYLCTLIIARKLWPKMHSYKLSYLVDYFDMEYQAHYALDDAIMCGKIMYRLCQGHLNELLDLRRFLITKGIEPKVIEHQRKDADFFL
;
A
#
# COMPACT_ATOMS: atom_id res chain seq x y z
N MET A 1 -9.44 -16.10 -3.83
CA MET A 1 -9.39 -14.85 -3.01
C MET A 1 -8.62 -13.83 -3.78
N TYR A 2 -9.01 -12.59 -3.58
CA TYR A 2 -8.29 -11.49 -4.18
C TYR A 2 -7.49 -10.76 -3.10
N TYR A 3 -6.40 -10.14 -3.47
CA TYR A 3 -5.66 -9.19 -2.63
C TYR A 3 -5.34 -7.94 -3.42
N VAL A 4 -5.20 -6.83 -2.72
CA VAL A 4 -4.93 -5.52 -3.33
C VAL A 4 -3.58 -5.03 -2.83
N ALA A 5 -2.61 -4.96 -3.72
CA ALA A 5 -1.34 -4.33 -3.44
C ALA A 5 -1.49 -2.81 -3.49
N LEU A 6 -0.81 -2.11 -2.58
CA LEU A 6 -0.91 -0.67 -2.36
C LEU A 6 0.48 -0.06 -2.26
N ASP A 7 0.63 1.12 -2.85
CA ASP A 7 1.81 1.97 -2.69
C ASP A 7 1.46 3.45 -2.72
N PHE A 8 2.09 4.26 -1.86
CA PHE A 8 1.95 5.71 -1.80
C PHE A 8 3.27 6.40 -2.07
N GLU A 9 3.20 7.52 -2.81
CA GLU A 9 4.26 8.52 -2.78
C GLU A 9 3.84 9.74 -1.97
N THR A 10 4.81 10.39 -1.32
CA THR A 10 4.54 11.54 -0.45
C THR A 10 5.33 12.77 -0.88
N ALA A 11 4.65 13.90 -0.96
CA ALA A 11 5.26 15.21 -1.21
C ALA A 11 6.00 15.73 0.02
N ASN A 12 5.53 15.39 1.21
CA ASN A 12 6.08 15.86 2.48
C ASN A 12 5.65 14.93 3.63
N SER A 13 6.18 15.17 4.82
CA SER A 13 5.91 14.38 6.03
C SER A 13 4.70 14.88 6.85
N TYR A 14 3.97 15.90 6.39
CA TYR A 14 2.79 16.38 7.10
C TYR A 14 1.59 15.42 6.92
N PRO A 15 0.65 15.39 7.89
CA PRO A 15 -0.61 14.67 7.71
C PRO A 15 -1.34 15.09 6.43
N GLY A 16 -1.73 14.11 5.61
CA GLY A 16 -2.29 14.39 4.26
C GLY A 16 -1.24 14.78 3.22
N GLY A 17 0.05 14.43 3.44
CA GLY A 17 1.15 14.73 2.54
C GLY A 17 1.32 13.78 1.35
N ALA A 18 0.42 12.80 1.16
CA ALA A 18 0.43 11.93 -0.02
C ALA A 18 0.30 12.74 -1.32
N CYS A 19 1.09 12.39 -2.34
CA CYS A 19 1.02 13.00 -3.67
C CYS A 19 0.67 12.04 -4.81
N SER A 20 0.73 10.74 -4.57
CA SER A 20 0.09 9.73 -5.42
C SER A 20 -0.25 8.47 -4.63
N VAL A 21 -1.14 7.66 -5.21
CA VAL A 21 -1.47 6.33 -4.73
C VAL A 21 -1.70 5.40 -5.90
N ALA A 22 -1.29 4.16 -5.73
CA ALA A 22 -1.61 3.09 -6.64
C ALA A 22 -2.19 1.88 -5.91
N LEU A 23 -3.13 1.21 -6.56
CA LEU A 23 -3.71 -0.06 -6.14
C LEU A 23 -3.62 -1.04 -7.31
N ALA A 24 -3.28 -2.28 -7.02
CA ALA A 24 -3.22 -3.36 -8.01
C ALA A 24 -3.88 -4.60 -7.42
N ARG A 25 -4.96 -5.07 -8.05
CA ARG A 25 -5.72 -6.25 -7.62
C ARG A 25 -5.20 -7.50 -8.29
N PHE A 26 -5.03 -8.53 -7.50
CA PHE A 26 -4.56 -9.84 -7.93
C PHE A 26 -5.52 -10.95 -7.50
N ASP A 27 -5.55 -12.03 -8.30
CA ASP A 27 -6.16 -13.29 -7.91
C ASP A 27 -5.20 -14.20 -7.11
N GLU A 28 -5.66 -15.39 -6.77
CA GLU A 28 -4.87 -16.39 -6.05
C GLU A 28 -3.71 -16.97 -6.88
N GLU A 29 -3.78 -16.90 -8.18
CA GLU A 29 -2.72 -17.32 -9.10
C GLU A 29 -1.65 -16.22 -9.31
N GLY A 30 -1.83 -15.07 -8.68
CA GLY A 30 -0.93 -13.93 -8.83
C GLY A 30 -1.08 -13.21 -10.16
N THR A 31 -2.23 -13.38 -10.83
CA THR A 31 -2.57 -12.65 -12.05
C THR A 31 -3.05 -11.25 -11.71
N LEU A 32 -2.46 -10.25 -12.33
CA LEU A 32 -2.95 -8.87 -12.23
C LEU A 32 -4.29 -8.74 -12.95
N LEU A 33 -5.33 -8.33 -12.24
CA LEU A 33 -6.69 -8.20 -12.77
C LEU A 33 -7.03 -6.79 -13.16
N GLU A 34 -6.76 -5.84 -12.27
CA GLU A 34 -7.06 -4.42 -12.48
C GLU A 34 -6.12 -3.53 -11.68
N THR A 35 -6.01 -2.28 -12.07
CA THR A 35 -5.22 -1.28 -11.39
C THR A 35 -6.00 0.01 -11.20
N TYR A 36 -5.64 0.75 -10.17
CA TYR A 36 -6.08 2.12 -9.94
C TYR A 36 -4.86 2.97 -9.65
N TYR A 37 -4.77 4.14 -10.24
CA TYR A 37 -3.73 5.12 -9.97
C TYR A 37 -4.33 6.52 -9.91
N SER A 38 -3.90 7.33 -8.95
CA SER A 38 -4.26 8.74 -8.88
C SER A 38 -3.10 9.56 -8.34
N LEU A 39 -2.84 10.71 -8.97
CA LEU A 39 -2.17 11.79 -8.29
C LEU A 39 -3.07 12.33 -7.19
N ILE A 40 -2.46 12.90 -6.15
CA ILE A 40 -3.14 13.48 -5.00
C ILE A 40 -2.60 14.88 -4.77
N ARG A 41 -3.50 15.84 -4.60
CA ARG A 41 -3.11 17.15 -4.09
C ARG A 41 -2.84 17.03 -2.58
N PRO A 42 -1.58 17.20 -2.13
CA PRO A 42 -1.28 17.14 -0.71
C PRO A 42 -1.96 18.30 0.03
N LYS A 43 -2.46 18.04 1.23
CA LYS A 43 -3.17 19.06 2.04
C LYS A 43 -2.30 20.29 2.33
N HIS A 44 -1.01 20.09 2.53
CA HIS A 44 -0.01 21.15 2.58
C HIS A 44 0.72 21.21 1.25
N PRO A 45 0.64 22.32 0.49
CA PRO A 45 1.18 22.45 -0.86
C PRO A 45 2.71 22.68 -0.85
N TYR A 46 3.42 21.92 -0.02
CA TYR A 46 4.87 21.90 0.05
C TYR A 46 5.37 20.57 -0.49
N PHE A 47 6.40 20.63 -1.31
CA PHE A 47 7.10 19.48 -1.86
C PHE A 47 8.52 19.44 -1.31
N ASP A 48 8.82 18.41 -0.53
CA ASP A 48 10.18 18.19 -0.03
C ASP A 48 11.10 17.80 -1.19
N PRO A 49 12.22 18.49 -1.39
CA PRO A 49 13.12 18.22 -2.52
C PRO A 49 13.69 16.80 -2.50
N GLY A 50 13.95 16.23 -1.31
CA GLY A 50 14.46 14.87 -1.17
C GLY A 50 13.43 13.83 -1.59
N MET A 51 12.16 13.98 -1.17
CA MET A 51 11.06 13.12 -1.57
C MET A 51 10.77 13.25 -3.06
N THR A 52 10.71 14.49 -3.57
CA THR A 52 10.49 14.76 -5.00
C THR A 52 11.59 14.18 -5.87
N ALA A 53 12.84 14.18 -5.42
CA ALA A 53 13.95 13.56 -6.16
C ALA A 53 13.79 12.03 -6.27
N VAL A 54 13.05 11.39 -5.35
CA VAL A 54 12.78 9.94 -5.37
C VAL A 54 11.68 9.63 -6.39
N HIS A 55 10.47 10.16 -6.19
CA HIS A 55 9.30 9.81 -7.03
C HIS A 55 9.21 10.60 -8.33
N LYS A 56 9.89 11.75 -8.44
CA LYS A 56 9.98 12.60 -9.65
C LYS A 56 8.64 13.14 -10.18
N LEU A 57 7.59 13.10 -9.38
CA LEU A 57 6.29 13.66 -9.77
C LEU A 57 6.37 15.19 -9.83
N SER A 58 5.69 15.77 -10.81
CA SER A 58 5.57 17.21 -10.96
C SER A 58 4.71 17.80 -9.85
N SER A 59 5.22 18.81 -9.15
CA SER A 59 4.44 19.52 -8.14
C SER A 59 3.19 20.18 -8.74
N ASP A 60 3.29 20.71 -9.96
CA ASP A 60 2.17 21.37 -10.63
C ASP A 60 1.06 20.38 -10.97
N GLU A 61 1.40 19.18 -11.44
CA GLU A 61 0.44 18.11 -11.70
C GLU A 61 -0.23 17.63 -10.41
N CYS A 62 0.53 17.42 -9.35
CA CYS A 62 -0.03 17.04 -8.06
C CYS A 62 -0.93 18.13 -7.47
N LEU A 63 -0.55 19.42 -7.59
CA LEU A 63 -1.38 20.53 -7.11
C LEU A 63 -2.68 20.71 -7.91
N ALA A 64 -2.72 20.27 -9.16
CA ALA A 64 -3.92 20.23 -9.99
C ALA A 64 -4.81 19.00 -9.75
N ALA A 65 -4.31 17.99 -9.02
CA ALA A 65 -5.01 16.74 -8.74
C ALA A 65 -6.09 16.91 -7.66
N PRO A 66 -7.02 15.95 -7.52
CA PRO A 66 -7.97 15.92 -6.40
C PRO A 66 -7.26 15.67 -5.06
N GLU A 67 -7.88 16.11 -3.98
CA GLU A 67 -7.43 15.80 -2.62
C GLU A 67 -7.81 14.37 -2.24
N PHE A 68 -7.20 13.86 -1.16
CA PHE A 68 -7.37 12.47 -0.72
C PHE A 68 -8.84 12.11 -0.43
N ASP A 69 -9.62 13.00 0.17
CA ASP A 69 -11.04 12.78 0.46
C ASP A 69 -11.88 12.49 -0.79
N LYS A 70 -11.52 13.08 -1.93
CA LYS A 70 -12.22 12.88 -3.21
C LYS A 70 -11.89 11.54 -3.86
N ILE A 71 -10.67 11.04 -3.66
CA ILE A 71 -10.28 9.75 -4.24
C ILE A 71 -10.57 8.58 -3.30
N TRP A 72 -10.74 8.84 -2.00
CA TRP A 72 -10.95 7.79 -1.00
C TRP A 72 -12.14 6.88 -1.32
N GLU A 73 -13.25 7.42 -1.80
CA GLU A 73 -14.42 6.62 -2.16
C GLU A 73 -14.11 5.63 -3.30
N HIS A 74 -13.31 6.05 -4.29
CA HIS A 74 -12.86 5.17 -5.36
C HIS A 74 -11.90 4.11 -4.83
N MET A 75 -10.92 4.50 -4.02
CA MET A 75 -10.00 3.56 -3.37
C MET A 75 -10.76 2.54 -2.51
N ARG A 76 -11.71 3.01 -1.69
CA ARG A 76 -12.54 2.17 -0.82
C ARG A 76 -13.37 1.16 -1.62
N SER A 77 -13.94 1.60 -2.72
CA SER A 77 -14.69 0.74 -3.65
C SER A 77 -13.78 -0.29 -4.31
N PHE A 78 -12.60 0.15 -4.77
CA PHE A 78 -11.60 -0.73 -5.36
C PHE A 78 -11.10 -1.78 -4.35
N ILE A 79 -10.72 -1.39 -3.14
CA ILE A 79 -10.24 -2.31 -2.10
C ILE A 79 -11.32 -3.33 -1.73
N GLY A 80 -12.57 -2.90 -1.68
CA GLY A 80 -13.67 -3.80 -1.36
C GLY A 80 -13.46 -4.46 0.02
N ARG A 81 -13.47 -5.79 0.07
CA ARG A 81 -13.21 -6.61 1.27
C ARG A 81 -11.90 -7.37 1.20
N ASP A 82 -11.10 -7.09 0.19
CA ASP A 82 -9.85 -7.80 -0.04
C ASP A 82 -8.80 -7.37 0.99
N ILE A 83 -7.83 -8.25 1.20
CA ILE A 83 -6.71 -7.93 2.07
C ILE A 83 -5.74 -6.98 1.36
N LEU A 84 -5.32 -5.95 2.05
CA LEU A 84 -4.28 -5.05 1.54
C LEU A 84 -2.89 -5.69 1.68
N VAL A 85 -2.04 -5.43 0.72
CA VAL A 85 -0.64 -5.85 0.74
C VAL A 85 0.23 -4.64 0.40
N ALA A 86 1.26 -4.36 1.18
CA ALA A 86 2.22 -3.30 0.87
C ALA A 86 3.65 -3.75 1.20
N HIS A 87 4.63 -3.15 0.54
CA HIS A 87 6.03 -3.43 0.83
C HIS A 87 6.54 -2.41 1.86
N ASN A 88 6.96 -2.88 3.05
CA ASN A 88 7.20 -2.02 4.20
C ASN A 88 5.92 -1.28 4.66
N ALA A 89 4.82 -2.01 4.75
CA ALA A 89 3.45 -1.55 4.95
C ALA A 89 3.25 -0.56 6.13
N VAL A 90 4.21 -0.44 7.05
CA VAL A 90 4.15 0.56 8.13
C VAL A 90 4.12 1.98 7.56
N PHE A 91 4.84 2.21 6.45
CA PHE A 91 4.83 3.50 5.77
C PHE A 91 3.45 3.79 5.17
N ASP A 92 2.96 2.93 4.31
CA ASP A 92 1.69 3.15 3.57
C ASP A 92 0.49 3.23 4.51
N MET A 93 0.44 2.37 5.52
CA MET A 93 -0.61 2.40 6.54
C MET A 93 -0.51 3.66 7.41
N GLY A 94 0.69 4.17 7.64
CA GLY A 94 0.93 5.45 8.31
C GLY A 94 0.41 6.62 7.48
N VAL A 95 0.73 6.66 6.19
CA VAL A 95 0.24 7.68 5.24
C VAL A 95 -1.29 7.67 5.19
N MET A 96 -1.90 6.48 5.07
CA MET A 96 -3.35 6.33 5.02
C MET A 96 -4.02 6.81 6.31
N LYS A 97 -3.50 6.43 7.49
CA LYS A 97 -4.03 6.90 8.78
C LYS A 97 -3.93 8.42 8.92
N ALA A 98 -2.77 8.98 8.58
CA ALA A 98 -2.58 10.43 8.62
C ALA A 98 -3.51 11.17 7.64
N ALA A 99 -3.83 10.57 6.50
CA ALA A 99 -4.81 11.12 5.57
C ALA A 99 -6.24 11.06 6.17
N PHE A 100 -6.65 9.96 6.78
CA PHE A 100 -7.95 9.86 7.46
C PHE A 100 -8.10 10.92 8.54
N GLU A 101 -7.08 11.11 9.38
CA GLU A 101 -7.06 12.16 10.40
C GLU A 101 -7.13 13.56 9.78
N ALA A 102 -6.33 13.82 8.74
CA ALA A 102 -6.24 15.13 8.11
C ALA A 102 -7.54 15.57 7.43
N TYR A 103 -8.33 14.61 6.91
CA TYR A 103 -9.58 14.88 6.18
C TYR A 103 -10.83 14.48 6.97
N ASP A 104 -10.70 14.12 8.24
CA ASP A 104 -11.80 13.69 9.12
C ASP A 104 -12.66 12.58 8.48
N LEU A 105 -11.99 11.57 7.92
CA LEU A 105 -12.63 10.45 7.24
C LEU A 105 -12.77 9.26 8.17
N GLU A 106 -13.93 8.61 8.12
CA GLU A 106 -14.09 7.30 8.72
C GLU A 106 -13.53 6.22 7.81
N ALA A 107 -12.68 5.38 8.37
CA ALA A 107 -12.22 4.17 7.70
C ALA A 107 -12.84 2.96 8.39
N ARG A 108 -13.38 2.05 7.59
CA ARG A 108 -13.70 0.73 8.12
C ARG A 108 -12.43 -0.03 8.40
N GLU A 109 -12.55 -1.02 9.27
CA GLU A 109 -11.50 -2.00 9.51
C GLU A 109 -11.02 -2.66 8.20
N MET A 110 -9.73 -2.61 7.95
CA MET A 110 -9.08 -3.23 6.80
C MET A 110 -7.90 -4.05 7.27
N SER A 111 -7.83 -5.30 6.84
CA SER A 111 -6.69 -6.15 7.12
C SER A 111 -5.58 -5.93 6.11
N TYR A 112 -4.32 -5.99 6.56
CA TYR A 112 -3.18 -5.87 5.67
C TYR A 112 -2.02 -6.81 6.02
N LEU A 113 -1.21 -7.08 5.01
CA LEU A 113 0.03 -7.87 5.07
C LEU A 113 1.21 -7.00 4.60
N CYS A 114 2.40 -7.37 5.04
CA CYS A 114 3.64 -6.71 4.68
C CYS A 114 4.59 -7.69 3.99
N THR A 115 4.85 -7.51 2.70
CA THR A 115 5.74 -8.39 1.92
C THR A 115 7.17 -8.38 2.44
N LEU A 116 7.65 -7.26 3.03
CA LEU A 116 8.95 -7.19 3.69
C LEU A 116 9.04 -8.17 4.89
N ILE A 117 7.99 -8.24 5.71
CA ILE A 117 7.93 -9.14 6.86
C ILE A 117 7.84 -10.59 6.37
N ILE A 118 7.00 -10.84 5.36
CA ILE A 118 6.81 -12.16 4.76
C ILE A 118 8.14 -12.64 4.16
N ALA A 119 8.83 -11.80 3.37
CA ALA A 119 10.12 -12.14 2.78
C ALA A 119 11.15 -12.51 3.85
N ARG A 120 11.28 -11.72 4.92
CA ARG A 120 12.21 -12.02 6.02
C ARG A 120 11.92 -13.34 6.72
N LYS A 121 10.66 -13.72 6.81
CA LYS A 121 10.22 -14.95 7.50
C LYS A 121 10.33 -16.19 6.61
N LEU A 122 9.87 -16.10 5.36
CA LEU A 122 9.80 -17.25 4.46
C LEU A 122 11.11 -17.50 3.72
N TRP A 123 11.86 -16.43 3.44
CA TRP A 123 13.11 -16.46 2.69
C TRP A 123 14.26 -15.88 3.52
N PRO A 124 14.58 -16.46 4.68
CA PRO A 124 15.65 -15.96 5.54
C PRO A 124 17.00 -16.08 4.80
N LYS A 125 17.92 -15.17 5.08
CA LYS A 125 19.27 -15.10 4.50
C LYS A 125 19.33 -14.51 3.07
N MET A 126 18.33 -13.80 2.60
CA MET A 126 18.48 -12.95 1.42
C MET A 126 19.44 -11.80 1.73
N HIS A 127 20.18 -11.36 0.73
CA HIS A 127 21.15 -10.28 0.88
C HIS A 127 20.48 -8.93 1.20
N SER A 128 19.28 -8.71 0.65
CA SER A 128 18.45 -7.54 0.91
C SER A 128 16.97 -7.91 0.84
N TYR A 129 16.14 -7.08 1.46
CA TYR A 129 14.68 -7.23 1.44
C TYR A 129 14.00 -5.96 0.91
N LYS A 130 14.75 -5.07 0.24
CA LYS A 130 14.17 -3.94 -0.49
C LYS A 130 13.35 -4.46 -1.67
N LEU A 131 12.27 -3.76 -2.03
CA LEU A 131 11.42 -4.14 -3.16
C LEU A 131 12.24 -4.31 -4.44
N SER A 132 13.11 -3.35 -4.76
CA SER A 132 14.00 -3.41 -5.93
C SER A 132 14.88 -4.67 -5.95
N TYR A 133 15.47 -5.03 -4.81
CA TYR A 133 16.27 -6.25 -4.71
C TYR A 133 15.43 -7.52 -4.94
N LEU A 134 14.22 -7.58 -4.38
CA LEU A 134 13.34 -8.73 -4.57
C LEU A 134 12.86 -8.83 -6.02
N VAL A 135 12.60 -7.70 -6.67
CA VAL A 135 12.25 -7.64 -8.09
C VAL A 135 13.39 -8.20 -8.95
N ASP A 136 14.61 -7.73 -8.72
CA ASP A 136 15.82 -8.24 -9.42
C ASP A 136 16.04 -9.73 -9.14
N TYR A 137 15.88 -10.17 -7.89
CA TYR A 137 16.06 -11.56 -7.49
C TYR A 137 15.08 -12.52 -8.19
N PHE A 138 13.86 -12.06 -8.49
CA PHE A 138 12.85 -12.82 -9.21
C PHE A 138 12.84 -12.55 -10.71
N ASP A 139 13.86 -11.87 -11.24
CA ASP A 139 14.04 -11.57 -12.66
C ASP A 139 12.83 -10.84 -13.27
N MET A 140 12.38 -9.78 -12.58
CA MET A 140 11.26 -8.93 -13.01
C MET A 140 11.76 -7.53 -13.35
N GLU A 141 11.19 -6.93 -14.39
CA GLU A 141 11.50 -5.56 -14.81
C GLU A 141 10.44 -4.59 -14.29
N TYR A 142 10.86 -3.40 -13.79
CA TYR A 142 9.95 -2.35 -13.37
C TYR A 142 10.63 -0.98 -13.28
N GLN A 143 9.82 0.07 -13.19
CA GLN A 143 10.28 1.43 -12.92
C GLN A 143 10.12 1.75 -11.42
N ALA A 144 11.21 1.67 -10.68
CA ALA A 144 11.22 1.98 -9.26
C ALA A 144 10.76 3.42 -8.96
N HIS A 145 10.05 3.60 -7.84
CA HIS A 145 9.51 4.89 -7.38
C HIS A 145 8.47 5.50 -8.32
N TYR A 146 7.77 4.66 -9.03
CA TYR A 146 6.50 4.95 -9.66
C TYR A 146 5.44 4.11 -8.98
N ALA A 147 4.57 4.72 -8.18
CA ALA A 147 3.67 4.03 -7.26
C ALA A 147 2.89 2.87 -7.92
N LEU A 148 2.50 3.00 -9.20
CA LEU A 148 1.80 1.91 -9.89
C LEU A 148 2.69 0.70 -10.11
N ASP A 149 3.92 0.89 -10.54
CA ASP A 149 4.86 -0.20 -10.75
C ASP A 149 5.27 -0.83 -9.42
N ASP A 150 5.49 -0.01 -8.37
CA ASP A 150 5.81 -0.50 -7.02
C ASP A 150 4.65 -1.33 -6.44
N ALA A 151 3.39 -0.89 -6.59
CA ALA A 151 2.22 -1.67 -6.20
C ALA A 151 2.09 -2.99 -6.99
N ILE A 152 2.29 -2.96 -8.32
CA ILE A 152 2.25 -4.17 -9.15
C ILE A 152 3.36 -5.13 -8.72
N MET A 153 4.58 -4.64 -8.52
CA MET A 153 5.69 -5.50 -8.10
C MET A 153 5.48 -6.04 -6.68
N CYS A 154 4.95 -5.23 -5.77
CA CYS A 154 4.57 -5.68 -4.44
C CYS A 154 3.60 -6.87 -4.50
N GLY A 155 2.58 -6.81 -5.35
CA GLY A 155 1.61 -7.88 -5.53
C GLY A 155 2.24 -9.14 -6.15
N LYS A 156 3.07 -9.00 -7.16
CA LYS A 156 3.82 -10.13 -7.76
C LYS A 156 4.78 -10.77 -6.74
N ILE A 157 5.49 -9.96 -5.94
CA ILE A 157 6.36 -10.44 -4.87
C ILE A 157 5.57 -11.22 -3.82
N MET A 158 4.39 -10.73 -3.42
CA MET A 158 3.51 -11.47 -2.51
C MET A 158 3.22 -12.88 -3.02
N TYR A 159 2.85 -13.02 -4.29
CA TYR A 159 2.64 -14.32 -4.92
C TYR A 159 3.90 -15.18 -4.90
N ARG A 160 5.05 -14.64 -5.36
CA ARG A 160 6.33 -15.36 -5.43
C ARG A 160 6.78 -15.87 -4.05
N LEU A 161 6.65 -15.06 -3.02
CA LEU A 161 7.02 -15.45 -1.65
C LEU A 161 6.14 -16.56 -1.09
N CYS A 162 4.88 -16.62 -1.49
CA CYS A 162 3.89 -17.58 -1.01
C CYS A 162 3.53 -18.65 -2.05
N GLN A 163 4.34 -18.78 -3.11
CA GLN A 163 4.07 -19.69 -4.20
C GLN A 163 3.84 -21.13 -3.71
N GLY A 164 2.74 -21.75 -4.15
CA GLY A 164 2.29 -23.06 -3.68
C GLY A 164 1.37 -23.04 -2.47
N HIS A 165 1.14 -21.87 -1.85
CA HIS A 165 0.26 -21.70 -0.70
C HIS A 165 -0.94 -20.80 -0.95
N LEU A 166 -0.94 -20.03 -2.08
CA LEU A 166 -2.03 -19.10 -2.40
C LEU A 166 -3.29 -19.80 -2.93
N ASN A 167 -3.15 -20.96 -3.56
CA ASN A 167 -4.28 -21.74 -4.08
C ASN A 167 -5.13 -22.39 -2.99
N GLU A 168 -4.63 -22.44 -1.76
CA GLU A 168 -5.30 -23.00 -0.58
C GLU A 168 -5.58 -21.90 0.43
N LEU A 169 -6.42 -20.97 0.10
CA LEU A 169 -6.55 -19.69 0.82
C LEU A 169 -7.10 -19.73 2.21
N LEU A 170 -7.90 -20.71 2.52
CA LEU A 170 -8.15 -21.06 3.92
C LEU A 170 -6.83 -21.44 4.61
N ASP A 171 -5.87 -21.88 3.83
CA ASP A 171 -4.55 -22.31 4.29
C ASP A 171 -3.47 -21.24 4.22
N LEU A 172 -3.55 -20.23 3.31
CA LEU A 172 -2.57 -19.14 3.32
C LEU A 172 -2.55 -18.39 4.65
N ARG A 173 -3.72 -18.01 5.16
CA ARG A 173 -3.81 -17.35 6.46
C ARG A 173 -3.25 -18.25 7.56
N ARG A 174 -3.64 -19.52 7.59
CA ARG A 174 -3.12 -20.52 8.52
C ARG A 174 -1.63 -20.72 8.33
N PHE A 175 -1.18 -20.87 7.09
CA PHE A 175 0.24 -20.99 6.75
C PHE A 175 1.04 -19.81 7.27
N LEU A 176 0.61 -18.57 7.00
CA LEU A 176 1.29 -17.37 7.49
C LEU A 176 1.31 -17.32 9.03
N ILE A 177 0.20 -17.69 9.68
CA ILE A 177 0.13 -17.79 11.16
C ILE A 177 1.14 -18.83 11.70
N THR A 178 1.27 -20.00 11.05
CA THR A 178 2.28 -21.00 11.46
C THR A 178 3.71 -20.51 11.32
N LYS A 179 3.92 -19.49 10.46
CA LYS A 179 5.20 -18.79 10.30
C LYS A 179 5.33 -17.57 11.22
N GLY A 180 4.36 -17.36 12.13
CA GLY A 180 4.31 -16.20 13.01
C GLY A 180 4.08 -14.88 12.25
N ILE A 181 3.30 -14.95 11.17
CA ILE A 181 2.89 -13.81 10.35
C ILE A 181 1.37 -13.69 10.45
N GLU A 182 0.90 -12.68 11.15
CA GLU A 182 -0.52 -12.38 11.27
C GLU A 182 -0.87 -11.13 10.47
N PRO A 183 -2.01 -11.13 9.74
CA PRO A 183 -2.53 -9.89 9.19
C PRO A 183 -2.74 -8.87 10.29
N LYS A 184 -2.28 -7.67 10.05
CA LYS A 184 -2.56 -6.53 10.91
C LYS A 184 -3.84 -5.84 10.45
N VAL A 185 -4.38 -5.01 11.31
CA VAL A 185 -5.60 -4.26 11.02
C VAL A 185 -5.29 -2.77 11.07
N ILE A 186 -5.80 -2.04 10.09
CA ILE A 186 -5.88 -0.59 10.11
C ILE A 186 -7.30 -0.21 10.50
N GLU A 187 -7.43 0.49 11.62
CA GLU A 187 -8.66 1.07 12.09
C GLU A 187 -8.44 2.57 12.26
N HIS A 188 -9.42 3.34 11.87
CA HIS A 188 -9.48 4.74 12.21
C HIS A 188 -10.92 5.06 12.62
N GLN A 189 -11.12 5.29 13.90
CA GLN A 189 -12.37 5.80 14.43
C GLN A 189 -12.28 7.31 14.52
N ARG A 190 -13.33 8.00 14.06
CA ARG A 190 -13.47 9.42 14.38
C ARG A 190 -13.32 9.59 15.87
N LYS A 191 -12.50 10.53 16.32
CA LYS A 191 -12.57 11.00 17.70
C LYS A 191 -13.96 11.62 17.84
N ASP A 192 -14.83 10.97 18.61
CA ASP A 192 -16.11 11.58 18.98
C ASP A 192 -15.80 12.99 19.42
N ALA A 193 -16.42 13.96 18.77
CA ALA A 193 -16.41 15.31 19.29
C ALA A 193 -16.99 15.20 20.69
N ASP A 194 -16.15 15.43 21.72
CA ASP A 194 -16.61 15.46 23.10
C ASP A 194 -17.85 16.34 23.13
N PHE A 195 -19.00 15.73 23.31
CA PHE A 195 -20.22 16.41 23.66
C PHE A 195 -20.01 16.96 25.06
N PHE A 196 -19.37 18.11 25.14
CA PHE A 196 -19.50 18.95 26.33
C PHE A 196 -20.93 19.53 26.34
N LEU A 197 -21.77 18.84 27.08
CA LEU A 197 -23.00 19.42 27.66
C LEU A 197 -22.64 20.46 28.72
#